data_690c5994a86f88c554d677d0e5bb6196
#
_entry.id   690c5994a86f88c554d677d0e5bb6196
#
_cell.length_a   1.000
_cell.length_b   1.000
_cell.length_c   1.000
_cell.angle_alpha   90.00
_cell.angle_beta   90.00
_cell.angle_gamma   90.00
#
_symmetry.space_group_name_H-M   'P 1'
#
loop_
_entity.id
_entity.type
_entity.pdbx_description
1 polymer ?
#
loop_
_entity_poly.entity_id
_entity_poly.type
_entity_poly.pdbx_seq_one_letter_code
_entity_poly.pdbx_strand_id
1 'polypeptide(L)'
;MSEIETKQKIEIEFWRDSEHESPEADSIHNIVNKLTDAAVFLDCINRHQKELITNGRALELGGGQGWASCVYKKLFPDAHVIATDISKYAVMSLPKWERLFEVKIDNSYACTSYEINESDASLDLIFCFAAAHHFLAHKRTLREISRVLKPGGKAIYFNEPATPRYLYSLARWRLERARPEVPEDMLITSELRKLAQEAELELYVDYYPAIIKRGPFRALQALSIIRDSIPFLHPLLPCSANFIFTKNGNQQT
;
A
#
# COMPACT_ATOMS: atom_id res chain seq x y z
N MET A 1 -20.08 18.58 1.65
CA MET A 1 -18.89 17.74 1.46
C MET A 1 -19.12 16.46 2.25
N SER A 2 -18.96 15.29 1.66
CA SER A 2 -19.09 14.02 2.40
C SER A 2 -17.93 13.83 3.37
N GLU A 3 -18.07 12.92 4.34
CA GLU A 3 -16.97 12.60 5.28
C GLU A 3 -15.73 12.08 4.52
N ILE A 4 -15.95 11.31 3.45
CA ILE A 4 -14.87 10.82 2.59
C ILE A 4 -14.13 11.98 1.93
N GLU A 5 -14.84 12.92 1.30
CA GLU A 5 -14.21 14.11 0.66
C GLU A 5 -13.42 14.96 1.64
N THR A 6 -13.91 15.09 2.88
CA THR A 6 -13.21 15.84 3.92
C THR A 6 -11.89 15.17 4.28
N LYS A 7 -11.88 13.84 4.49
CA LYS A 7 -10.67 13.08 4.81
C LYS A 7 -9.67 13.09 3.66
N GLN A 8 -10.14 12.93 2.42
CA GLN A 8 -9.31 13.02 1.22
C GLN A 8 -8.65 14.40 1.07
N LYS A 9 -9.39 15.47 1.40
CA LYS A 9 -8.83 16.82 1.38
C LYS A 9 -7.70 16.97 2.39
N ILE A 10 -7.84 16.43 3.60
CA ILE A 10 -6.78 16.44 4.62
C ILE A 10 -5.53 15.74 4.10
N GLU A 11 -5.67 14.57 3.48
CA GLU A 11 -4.56 13.82 2.88
C GLU A 11 -3.85 14.64 1.78
N ILE A 12 -4.62 15.23 0.87
CA ILE A 12 -4.06 16.06 -0.21
C ILE A 12 -3.33 17.29 0.34
N GLU A 13 -3.91 17.96 1.34
CA GLU A 13 -3.31 19.15 1.97
C GLU A 13 -2.05 18.79 2.76
N PHE A 14 -2.01 17.63 3.41
CA PHE A 14 -0.81 17.12 4.06
C PHE A 14 0.38 17.05 3.09
N TRP A 15 0.21 16.46 1.92
CA TRP A 15 1.28 16.37 0.92
C TRP A 15 1.70 17.75 0.36
N ARG A 16 0.80 18.73 0.35
CA ARG A 16 1.14 20.10 -0.06
C ARG A 16 1.94 20.84 0.98
N ASP A 17 1.53 20.73 2.25
CA ASP A 17 1.95 21.63 3.32
C ASP A 17 2.95 20.99 4.30
N SER A 18 3.27 19.70 4.16
CA SER A 18 4.21 19.01 5.04
C SER A 18 5.62 19.61 4.96
N GLU A 19 6.18 19.98 6.11
CA GLU A 19 7.56 20.47 6.22
C GLU A 19 8.60 19.49 5.68
N HIS A 20 8.30 18.18 5.77
CA HIS A 20 9.25 17.13 5.44
C HIS A 20 8.92 16.39 4.15
N GLU A 21 7.65 16.30 3.76
CA GLU A 21 7.19 15.41 2.69
C GLU A 21 6.60 16.13 1.47
N SER A 22 6.44 17.46 1.52
CA SER A 22 5.99 18.25 0.36
C SER A 22 7.00 18.18 -0.81
N PRO A 23 6.59 18.46 -2.05
CA PRO A 23 7.47 18.38 -3.23
C PRO A 23 8.74 19.23 -3.09
N GLU A 24 8.62 20.39 -2.46
CA GLU A 24 9.72 21.35 -2.24
C GLU A 24 10.62 20.96 -1.06
N ALA A 25 10.20 20.02 -0.22
CA ALA A 25 10.97 19.65 0.97
C ALA A 25 12.22 18.85 0.59
N ASP A 26 13.38 19.30 1.07
CA ASP A 26 14.66 18.59 0.97
C ASP A 26 15.14 18.16 2.37
N SER A 27 14.34 17.32 3.00
CA SER A 27 14.53 16.90 4.38
C SER A 27 15.30 15.58 4.45
N ILE A 28 16.44 15.58 5.16
CA ILE A 28 17.18 14.34 5.45
C ILE A 28 16.33 13.36 6.25
N HIS A 29 15.42 13.85 7.09
CA HIS A 29 14.49 13.02 7.84
C HIS A 29 13.56 12.25 6.91
N ASN A 30 12.99 12.88 5.88
CA ASN A 30 12.17 12.23 4.87
C ASN A 30 12.97 11.17 4.10
N ILE A 31 14.16 11.52 3.62
CA ILE A 31 15.03 10.59 2.86
C ILE A 31 15.32 9.33 3.70
N VAL A 32 15.78 9.50 4.95
CA VAL A 32 16.09 8.37 5.83
C VAL A 32 14.85 7.51 6.12
N ASN A 33 13.70 8.15 6.29
CA ASN A 33 12.45 7.44 6.52
C ASN A 33 12.07 6.57 5.31
N LYS A 34 12.10 7.13 4.11
CA LYS A 34 11.76 6.39 2.88
C LYS A 34 12.80 5.30 2.55
N LEU A 35 14.09 5.52 2.85
CA LEU A 35 15.10 4.46 2.70
C LEU A 35 14.88 3.31 3.69
N THR A 36 14.41 3.60 4.90
CA THR A 36 14.03 2.57 5.86
C THR A 36 12.83 1.77 5.35
N ASP A 37 11.82 2.46 4.78
CA ASP A 37 10.67 1.81 4.15
C ASP A 37 11.07 0.99 2.92
N ALA A 38 12.02 1.47 2.13
CA ALA A 38 12.54 0.75 0.97
C ALA A 38 13.17 -0.60 1.35
N ALA A 39 13.84 -0.68 2.50
CA ALA A 39 14.38 -1.96 3.00
C ALA A 39 13.25 -2.96 3.31
N VAL A 40 12.15 -2.51 3.92
CA VAL A 40 10.97 -3.37 4.16
C VAL A 40 10.31 -3.76 2.84
N PHE A 41 10.18 -2.82 1.91
CA PHE A 41 9.59 -3.08 0.60
C PHE A 41 10.39 -4.12 -0.20
N LEU A 42 11.72 -4.03 -0.19
CA LEU A 42 12.61 -5.02 -0.81
C LEU A 42 12.42 -6.42 -0.21
N ASP A 43 12.26 -6.50 1.11
CA ASP A 43 12.00 -7.78 1.78
C ASP A 43 10.64 -8.35 1.36
N CYS A 44 9.59 -7.53 1.28
CA CYS A 44 8.28 -7.92 0.75
C CYS A 44 8.36 -8.39 -0.71
N ILE A 45 9.10 -7.69 -1.57
CA ILE A 45 9.33 -8.08 -2.96
C ILE A 45 10.02 -9.44 -3.03
N ASN A 46 11.10 -9.64 -2.28
CA ASN A 46 11.83 -10.90 -2.27
C ASN A 46 10.97 -12.07 -1.82
N ARG A 47 10.11 -11.84 -0.83
CA ARG A 47 9.18 -12.83 -0.31
C ARG A 47 8.11 -13.25 -1.32
N HIS A 48 7.67 -12.31 -2.15
CA HIS A 48 6.56 -12.50 -3.09
C HIS A 48 6.98 -12.46 -4.56
N GLN A 49 8.23 -12.78 -4.88
CA GLN A 49 8.76 -12.73 -6.26
C GLN A 49 7.89 -13.45 -7.28
N LYS A 50 7.26 -14.58 -6.90
CA LYS A 50 6.40 -15.38 -7.78
C LYS A 50 5.06 -14.70 -8.12
N GLU A 51 4.68 -13.70 -7.34
CA GLU A 51 3.43 -12.96 -7.51
C GLU A 51 3.63 -11.68 -8.33
N LEU A 52 4.89 -11.30 -8.54
CA LEU A 52 5.27 -10.09 -9.24
C LEU A 52 5.46 -10.34 -10.73
N ILE A 53 5.35 -9.27 -11.50
CA ILE A 53 5.65 -9.28 -12.93
C ILE A 53 7.02 -8.65 -13.19
N THR A 54 7.79 -9.25 -14.08
CA THR A 54 9.06 -8.68 -14.56
C THR A 54 8.88 -7.93 -15.89
N ASN A 55 7.76 -8.14 -16.54
CA ASN A 55 7.35 -7.55 -17.81
C ASN A 55 5.83 -7.34 -17.77
N GLY A 56 5.31 -6.36 -18.49
CA GLY A 56 3.89 -5.99 -18.47
C GLY A 56 3.64 -4.67 -17.75
N ARG A 57 2.37 -4.39 -17.41
CA ARG A 57 1.95 -3.11 -16.85
C ARG A 57 1.70 -3.24 -15.35
N ALA A 58 2.50 -2.53 -14.55
CA ALA A 58 2.36 -2.42 -13.11
C ALA A 58 1.92 -1.01 -12.70
N LEU A 59 0.98 -0.89 -11.78
CA LEU A 59 0.53 0.38 -11.23
C LEU A 59 0.72 0.39 -9.71
N GLU A 60 1.40 1.40 -9.19
CA GLU A 60 1.43 1.71 -7.77
C GLU A 60 0.23 2.59 -7.40
N LEU A 61 -0.57 2.14 -6.43
CA LEU A 61 -1.76 2.83 -5.95
C LEU A 61 -1.49 3.44 -4.56
N GLY A 62 -1.61 4.76 -4.43
CA GLY A 62 -1.27 5.45 -3.20
C GLY A 62 0.24 5.47 -2.93
N GLY A 63 1.03 5.73 -3.97
CA GLY A 63 2.49 5.68 -3.95
C GLY A 63 3.16 6.84 -3.22
N GLY A 64 2.39 7.83 -2.76
CA GLY A 64 2.94 9.03 -2.15
C GLY A 64 3.93 9.71 -3.09
N GLN A 65 5.17 9.81 -2.66
CA GLN A 65 6.25 10.45 -3.46
C GLN A 65 6.76 9.58 -4.64
N GLY A 66 6.30 8.32 -4.78
CA GLY A 66 6.65 7.43 -5.89
C GLY A 66 8.00 6.71 -5.75
N TRP A 67 8.61 6.71 -4.56
CA TRP A 67 9.88 6.05 -4.32
C TRP A 67 9.80 4.51 -4.49
N ALA A 68 8.67 3.88 -4.12
CA ALA A 68 8.49 2.45 -4.26
C ALA A 68 8.30 2.05 -5.73
N SER A 69 7.62 2.87 -6.55
CA SER A 69 7.62 2.72 -8.01
C SER A 69 9.04 2.75 -8.59
N CYS A 70 9.89 3.67 -8.10
CA CYS A 70 11.28 3.75 -8.56
C CYS A 70 12.09 2.50 -8.17
N VAL A 71 11.92 1.98 -6.95
CA VAL A 71 12.54 0.72 -6.52
C VAL A 71 12.04 -0.43 -7.40
N TYR A 72 10.72 -0.53 -7.64
CA TYR A 72 10.15 -1.57 -8.50
C TYR A 72 10.72 -1.50 -9.92
N LYS A 73 10.75 -0.31 -10.53
CA LYS A 73 11.31 -0.10 -11.87
C LYS A 73 12.81 -0.44 -11.96
N LYS A 74 13.58 -0.17 -10.89
CA LYS A 74 15.01 -0.53 -10.83
C LYS A 74 15.22 -2.04 -10.82
N LEU A 75 14.34 -2.78 -10.14
CA LEU A 75 14.40 -4.25 -10.06
C LEU A 75 13.85 -4.92 -11.32
N PHE A 76 12.85 -4.32 -11.94
CA PHE A 76 12.13 -4.86 -13.11
C PHE A 76 12.10 -3.83 -14.23
N PRO A 77 13.24 -3.60 -14.91
CA PRO A 77 13.38 -2.52 -15.88
C PRO A 77 12.47 -2.68 -17.11
N ASP A 78 12.08 -3.89 -17.45
CA ASP A 78 11.19 -4.19 -18.58
C ASP A 78 9.70 -4.01 -18.25
N ALA A 79 9.34 -3.83 -16.97
CA ALA A 79 7.97 -3.51 -16.57
C ALA A 79 7.62 -2.07 -16.94
N HIS A 80 6.42 -1.85 -17.48
CA HIS A 80 5.83 -0.52 -17.65
C HIS A 80 5.20 -0.10 -16.32
N VAL A 81 5.84 0.82 -15.60
CA VAL A 81 5.45 1.21 -14.24
C VAL A 81 4.71 2.54 -14.24
N ILE A 82 3.56 2.56 -13.58
CA ILE A 82 2.70 3.74 -13.42
C ILE A 82 2.64 4.08 -11.94
N ALA A 83 3.03 5.29 -11.56
CA ALA A 83 2.97 5.78 -10.18
C ALA A 83 1.72 6.64 -9.96
N THR A 84 0.89 6.30 -8.97
CA THR A 84 -0.31 7.07 -8.68
C THR A 84 -0.47 7.36 -7.19
N ASP A 85 -1.08 8.52 -6.90
CA ASP A 85 -1.50 8.91 -5.55
C ASP A 85 -2.77 9.76 -5.63
N ILE A 86 -3.49 9.92 -4.51
CA ILE A 86 -4.65 10.82 -4.45
C ILE A 86 -4.21 12.28 -4.57
N SER A 87 -3.01 12.59 -4.10
CA SER A 87 -2.45 13.94 -4.10
C SER A 87 -1.57 14.19 -5.31
N LYS A 88 -1.94 15.18 -6.13
CA LYS A 88 -1.04 15.67 -7.18
C LYS A 88 0.29 16.18 -6.65
N TYR A 89 0.31 16.69 -5.42
CA TYR A 89 1.54 17.19 -4.79
C TYR A 89 2.49 16.04 -4.43
N ALA A 90 1.96 14.89 -3.96
CA ALA A 90 2.76 13.69 -3.76
C ALA A 90 3.41 13.25 -5.08
N VAL A 91 2.63 13.15 -6.16
CA VAL A 91 3.13 12.78 -7.50
C VAL A 91 4.19 13.77 -8.02
N MET A 92 4.10 15.05 -7.70
CA MET A 92 5.11 16.06 -8.06
C MET A 92 6.50 15.79 -7.45
N SER A 93 6.59 14.98 -6.40
CA SER A 93 7.87 14.59 -5.78
C SER A 93 8.62 13.50 -6.56
N LEU A 94 7.95 12.81 -7.49
CA LEU A 94 8.51 11.67 -8.24
C LEU A 94 9.87 11.97 -8.92
N PRO A 95 10.11 13.13 -9.58
CA PRO A 95 11.39 13.41 -10.21
C PRO A 95 12.60 13.40 -9.28
N LYS A 96 12.40 13.67 -7.99
CA LYS A 96 13.44 13.57 -6.95
C LYS A 96 13.89 12.12 -6.78
N TRP A 97 12.95 11.18 -6.71
CA TRP A 97 13.20 9.76 -6.53
C TRP A 97 13.71 9.10 -7.80
N GLU A 98 13.22 9.50 -8.98
CA GLU A 98 13.76 9.08 -10.28
C GLU A 98 15.26 9.38 -10.39
N ARG A 99 15.69 10.58 -9.98
CA ARG A 99 17.11 10.94 -9.95
C ARG A 99 17.91 10.11 -8.95
N LEU A 100 17.36 9.88 -7.75
CA LEU A 100 18.04 9.13 -6.70
C LEU A 100 18.25 7.66 -7.09
N PHE A 101 17.25 7.03 -7.71
CA PHE A 101 17.30 5.63 -8.12
C PHE A 101 17.83 5.44 -9.55
N GLU A 102 18.10 6.53 -10.28
CA GLU A 102 18.54 6.50 -11.69
C GLU A 102 17.60 5.68 -12.59
N VAL A 103 16.31 5.95 -12.48
CA VAL A 103 15.25 5.33 -13.27
C VAL A 103 14.30 6.38 -13.83
N LYS A 104 13.49 5.98 -14.83
CA LYS A 104 12.36 6.78 -15.31
C LYS A 104 11.09 5.97 -15.19
N ILE A 105 10.09 6.54 -14.54
CA ILE A 105 8.75 5.97 -14.45
C ILE A 105 8.00 6.30 -15.75
N ASP A 106 7.28 5.30 -16.26
CA ASP A 106 6.69 5.39 -17.61
C ASP A 106 5.48 6.31 -17.65
N ASN A 107 4.71 6.39 -16.55
CA ASN A 107 3.59 7.32 -16.40
C ASN A 107 3.34 7.65 -14.92
N SER A 108 2.77 8.82 -14.65
CA SER A 108 2.34 9.18 -13.30
C SER A 108 1.16 10.16 -13.33
N TYR A 109 0.19 9.97 -12.44
CA TYR A 109 -0.97 10.86 -12.32
C TYR A 109 -1.63 10.75 -10.95
N ALA A 110 -2.46 11.76 -10.61
CA ALA A 110 -3.25 11.72 -9.39
C ALA A 110 -4.61 11.06 -9.64
N CYS A 111 -5.00 10.11 -8.77
CA CYS A 111 -6.31 9.48 -8.80
C CYS A 111 -6.71 8.98 -7.41
N THR A 112 -8.00 8.74 -7.20
CA THR A 112 -8.46 8.00 -6.03
C THR A 112 -8.25 6.50 -6.22
N SER A 113 -8.22 5.73 -5.11
CA SER A 113 -8.09 4.26 -5.19
C SER A 113 -9.27 3.56 -5.88
N TYR A 114 -10.38 4.26 -6.09
CA TYR A 114 -11.62 3.74 -6.66
C TYR A 114 -12.05 4.41 -7.98
N GLU A 115 -11.16 5.21 -8.57
CA GLU A 115 -11.31 5.84 -9.91
C GLU A 115 -9.93 5.90 -10.56
N ILE A 116 -9.46 4.76 -11.09
CA ILE A 116 -8.15 4.62 -11.72
C ILE A 116 -8.30 4.94 -13.20
N ASN A 117 -7.47 5.86 -13.72
CA ASN A 117 -7.52 6.27 -15.11
C ASN A 117 -6.83 5.27 -16.05
N GLU A 118 -7.27 4.01 -15.96
CA GLU A 118 -6.81 2.90 -16.79
C GLU A 118 -8.01 2.16 -17.39
N SER A 119 -7.82 1.59 -18.57
CA SER A 119 -8.86 0.80 -19.26
C SER A 119 -9.15 -0.50 -18.52
N ASP A 120 -10.32 -1.09 -18.76
CA ASP A 120 -10.68 -2.40 -18.24
C ASP A 120 -9.66 -3.44 -18.71
N ALA A 121 -9.31 -4.36 -17.81
CA ALA A 121 -8.40 -5.47 -18.09
C ALA A 121 -7.08 -5.04 -18.78
N SER A 122 -6.47 -3.93 -18.33
CA SER A 122 -5.26 -3.35 -18.92
C SER A 122 -4.00 -3.56 -18.08
N LEU A 123 -4.13 -3.86 -16.78
CA LEU A 123 -3.02 -3.99 -15.84
C LEU A 123 -2.75 -5.46 -15.51
N ASP A 124 -1.48 -5.82 -15.43
CA ASP A 124 -1.01 -7.14 -15.01
C ASP A 124 -0.82 -7.18 -13.49
N LEU A 125 -0.38 -6.06 -12.91
CA LEU A 125 -0.13 -5.91 -11.48
C LEU A 125 -0.59 -4.55 -10.98
N ILE A 126 -1.21 -4.53 -9.80
CA ILE A 126 -1.37 -3.35 -8.96
C ILE A 126 -0.62 -3.61 -7.65
N PHE A 127 0.10 -2.64 -7.13
CA PHE A 127 0.65 -2.76 -5.79
C PHE A 127 0.49 -1.46 -5.02
N CYS A 128 0.52 -1.55 -3.71
CA CYS A 128 0.72 -0.43 -2.81
C CYS A 128 1.61 -0.86 -1.64
N PHE A 129 2.27 0.07 -1.00
CA PHE A 129 3.11 -0.19 0.16
C PHE A 129 2.72 0.74 1.30
N ALA A 130 2.23 0.16 2.40
CA ALA A 130 1.79 0.89 3.60
C ALA A 130 0.86 2.09 3.26
N ALA A 131 -0.11 1.87 2.37
CA ALA A 131 -1.01 2.90 1.84
C ALA A 131 -2.49 2.50 1.90
N ALA A 132 -2.82 1.20 1.83
CA ALA A 132 -4.21 0.77 1.76
C ALA A 132 -5.02 1.09 3.03
N HIS A 133 -4.37 1.27 4.17
CA HIS A 133 -5.02 1.70 5.41
C HIS A 133 -5.51 3.17 5.38
N HIS A 134 -5.14 3.95 4.37
CA HIS A 134 -5.70 5.27 4.05
C HIS A 134 -6.88 5.20 3.07
N PHE A 135 -7.17 4.04 2.45
CA PHE A 135 -8.26 3.92 1.50
C PHE A 135 -9.62 3.90 2.20
N LEU A 136 -10.40 4.96 2.03
CA LEU A 136 -11.65 5.17 2.76
C LEU A 136 -12.84 4.37 2.20
N ALA A 137 -12.71 3.78 1.01
CA ALA A 137 -13.82 3.16 0.28
C ALA A 137 -13.43 1.77 -0.27
N HIS A 138 -12.94 0.85 0.59
CA HIS A 138 -12.42 -0.47 0.19
C HIS A 138 -13.32 -1.25 -0.77
N LYS A 139 -14.66 -1.17 -0.58
CA LYS A 139 -15.60 -1.83 -1.49
C LYS A 139 -15.52 -1.29 -2.91
N ARG A 140 -15.43 0.03 -3.07
CA ARG A 140 -15.27 0.68 -4.39
C ARG A 140 -13.89 0.40 -4.95
N THR A 141 -12.85 0.50 -4.10
CA THR A 141 -11.45 0.24 -4.47
C THR A 141 -11.26 -1.16 -5.02
N LEU A 142 -11.76 -2.21 -4.35
CA LEU A 142 -11.58 -3.58 -4.82
C LEU A 142 -12.36 -3.87 -6.12
N ARG A 143 -13.52 -3.24 -6.31
CA ARG A 143 -14.25 -3.30 -7.59
C ARG A 143 -13.47 -2.64 -8.73
N GLU A 144 -12.86 -1.50 -8.45
CA GLU A 144 -12.05 -0.78 -9.43
C GLU A 144 -10.77 -1.54 -9.75
N ILE A 145 -10.09 -2.11 -8.75
CA ILE A 145 -8.96 -3.01 -8.94
C ILE A 145 -9.36 -4.21 -9.82
N SER A 146 -10.50 -4.83 -9.53
CA SER A 146 -11.00 -5.93 -10.36
C SER A 146 -11.28 -5.48 -11.81
N ARG A 147 -11.83 -4.28 -12.01
CA ARG A 147 -12.10 -3.74 -13.35
C ARG A 147 -10.82 -3.63 -14.18
N VAL A 148 -9.80 -2.97 -13.64
CA VAL A 148 -8.57 -2.64 -14.41
C VAL A 148 -7.60 -3.81 -14.52
N LEU A 149 -7.64 -4.79 -13.62
CA LEU A 149 -6.80 -5.99 -13.72
C LEU A 149 -7.23 -6.88 -14.88
N LYS A 150 -6.24 -7.41 -15.59
CA LYS A 150 -6.44 -8.52 -16.55
C LYS A 150 -6.91 -9.77 -15.81
N PRO A 151 -7.61 -10.70 -16.48
CA PRO A 151 -7.82 -12.05 -15.95
C PRO A 151 -6.49 -12.69 -15.53
N GLY A 152 -6.39 -13.21 -14.31
CA GLY A 152 -5.15 -13.72 -13.72
C GLY A 152 -4.19 -12.64 -13.19
N GLY A 153 -4.48 -11.36 -13.41
CA GLY A 153 -3.73 -10.24 -12.84
C GLY A 153 -3.87 -10.16 -11.33
N LYS A 154 -2.93 -9.49 -10.68
CA LYS A 154 -2.85 -9.44 -9.22
C LYS A 154 -2.82 -8.03 -8.68
N ALA A 155 -3.39 -7.85 -7.47
CA ALA A 155 -3.15 -6.66 -6.67
C ALA A 155 -2.52 -7.08 -5.34
N ILE A 156 -1.46 -6.36 -4.91
CA ILE A 156 -0.74 -6.68 -3.68
C ILE A 156 -0.65 -5.44 -2.80
N TYR A 157 -1.21 -5.54 -1.60
CA TYR A 157 -1.03 -4.54 -0.56
C TYR A 157 0.11 -5.00 0.34
N PHE A 158 1.24 -4.34 0.29
CA PHE A 158 2.43 -4.67 1.06
C PHE A 158 2.47 -3.95 2.39
N ASN A 159 2.86 -4.67 3.44
CA ASN A 159 3.15 -4.13 4.78
C ASN A 159 2.00 -3.31 5.38
N GLU A 160 0.78 -3.82 5.28
CA GLU A 160 -0.40 -3.15 5.80
C GLU A 160 -0.73 -3.55 7.25
N PRO A 161 -1.23 -2.63 8.08
CA PRO A 161 -1.68 -2.95 9.42
C PRO A 161 -2.98 -3.77 9.37
N ALA A 162 -2.90 -5.02 9.79
CA ALA A 162 -4.03 -5.95 9.85
C ALA A 162 -4.49 -6.18 11.29
N THR A 163 -5.80 -6.34 11.48
CA THR A 163 -6.37 -6.67 12.78
C THR A 163 -7.55 -7.62 12.64
N PRO A 164 -7.73 -8.56 13.59
CA PRO A 164 -8.97 -9.29 13.71
C PRO A 164 -10.10 -8.37 14.21
N ARG A 165 -11.34 -8.64 13.78
CA ARG A 165 -12.50 -7.79 14.09
C ARG A 165 -12.70 -7.55 15.59
N TYR A 166 -12.49 -8.55 16.43
CA TYR A 166 -12.71 -8.44 17.88
C TYR A 166 -11.69 -7.53 18.60
N LEU A 167 -10.56 -7.21 17.99
CA LEU A 167 -9.56 -6.27 18.52
C LEU A 167 -9.59 -4.90 17.81
N TYR A 168 -10.44 -4.73 16.79
CA TYR A 168 -10.45 -3.52 15.98
C TYR A 168 -10.65 -2.25 16.80
N SER A 169 -11.64 -2.21 17.70
CA SER A 169 -11.92 -1.00 18.51
C SER A 169 -10.74 -0.61 19.39
N LEU A 170 -10.03 -1.59 19.96
CA LEU A 170 -8.83 -1.34 20.77
C LEU A 170 -7.66 -0.87 19.91
N ALA A 171 -7.46 -1.50 18.76
CA ALA A 171 -6.40 -1.16 17.83
C ALA A 171 -6.59 0.26 17.24
N ARG A 172 -7.82 0.59 16.86
CA ARG A 172 -8.20 1.92 16.38
C ARG A 172 -8.01 3.00 17.44
N TRP A 173 -8.51 2.79 18.67
CA TRP A 173 -8.32 3.72 19.78
C TRP A 173 -6.84 4.03 20.02
N ARG A 174 -5.96 3.02 19.90
CA ARG A 174 -4.51 3.19 20.03
C ARG A 174 -3.92 4.00 18.88
N LEU A 175 -4.37 3.73 17.65
CA LEU A 175 -3.92 4.41 16.45
C LEU A 175 -4.26 5.91 16.49
N GLU A 176 -5.51 6.25 16.79
CA GLU A 176 -6.01 7.63 16.90
C GLU A 176 -5.24 8.46 17.94
N ARG A 177 -4.70 7.81 18.99
CA ARG A 177 -3.86 8.49 19.99
C ARG A 177 -2.41 8.68 19.54
N ALA A 178 -1.93 7.84 18.63
CA ALA A 178 -0.54 7.89 18.18
C ALA A 178 -0.31 8.87 17.02
N ARG A 179 -1.31 9.03 16.15
CA ARG A 179 -1.24 9.87 14.95
C ARG A 179 -2.58 10.56 14.67
N PRO A 180 -2.88 11.67 15.35
CA PRO A 180 -4.17 12.37 15.20
C PRO A 180 -4.28 13.18 13.90
N GLU A 181 -3.19 13.42 13.18
CA GLU A 181 -3.12 14.39 12.09
C GLU A 181 -3.64 13.87 10.75
N VAL A 182 -3.47 12.58 10.47
CA VAL A 182 -3.90 11.96 9.21
C VAL A 182 -4.84 10.80 9.52
N PRO A 183 -5.99 10.68 8.83
CA PRO A 183 -6.92 9.57 9.04
C PRO A 183 -6.28 8.25 8.63
N GLU A 184 -5.86 7.47 9.60
CA GLU A 184 -5.37 6.10 9.40
C GLU A 184 -6.42 5.10 9.93
N ASP A 185 -6.52 3.93 9.31
CA ASP A 185 -7.36 2.83 9.80
C ASP A 185 -6.56 1.52 9.78
N MET A 186 -7.14 0.48 10.31
CA MET A 186 -6.56 -0.87 10.27
C MET A 186 -7.42 -1.78 9.41
N LEU A 187 -6.79 -2.59 8.59
CA LEU A 187 -7.50 -3.52 7.73
C LEU A 187 -8.05 -4.70 8.55
N ILE A 188 -9.38 -4.82 8.59
CA ILE A 188 -10.04 -5.98 9.19
C ILE A 188 -10.04 -7.12 8.18
N THR A 189 -9.19 -8.12 8.40
CA THR A 189 -8.94 -9.21 7.45
C THR A 189 -10.22 -9.93 7.00
N SER A 190 -11.15 -10.18 7.92
CA SER A 190 -12.42 -10.86 7.59
C SER A 190 -13.33 -10.02 6.70
N GLU A 191 -13.36 -8.71 6.89
CA GLU A 191 -14.13 -7.78 6.07
C GLU A 191 -13.51 -7.65 4.68
N LEU A 192 -12.18 -7.50 4.63
CA LEU A 192 -11.47 -7.38 3.36
C LEU A 192 -11.66 -8.64 2.50
N ARG A 193 -11.67 -9.84 3.13
CA ARG A 193 -11.95 -11.10 2.43
C ARG A 193 -13.36 -11.13 1.84
N LYS A 194 -14.36 -10.66 2.58
CA LYS A 194 -15.74 -10.57 2.08
C LYS A 194 -15.83 -9.60 0.89
N LEU A 195 -15.21 -8.42 1.02
CA LEU A 195 -15.23 -7.41 -0.03
C LEU A 195 -14.47 -7.87 -1.29
N ALA A 196 -13.39 -8.63 -1.13
CA ALA A 196 -12.67 -9.24 -2.25
C ALA A 196 -13.56 -10.22 -3.02
N GLN A 197 -14.27 -11.10 -2.30
CA GLN A 197 -15.25 -12.02 -2.92
C GLN A 197 -16.37 -11.27 -3.67
N GLU A 198 -16.90 -10.18 -3.10
CA GLU A 198 -17.90 -9.33 -3.76
C GLU A 198 -17.35 -8.64 -5.03
N ALA A 199 -16.03 -8.50 -5.13
CA ALA A 199 -15.33 -7.93 -6.29
C ALA A 199 -14.74 -8.99 -7.23
N GLU A 200 -15.11 -10.27 -7.06
CA GLU A 200 -14.62 -11.41 -7.86
C GLU A 200 -13.10 -11.60 -7.78
N LEU A 201 -12.50 -11.23 -6.64
CA LEU A 201 -11.10 -11.39 -6.33
C LEU A 201 -10.90 -12.50 -5.29
N GLU A 202 -9.92 -13.35 -5.51
CA GLU A 202 -9.45 -14.30 -4.51
C GLU A 202 -8.40 -13.63 -3.62
N LEU A 203 -8.54 -13.74 -2.28
CA LEU A 203 -7.62 -13.13 -1.33
C LEU A 203 -6.79 -14.16 -0.58
N TYR A 204 -5.48 -14.09 -0.75
CA TYR A 204 -4.48 -14.70 0.14
C TYR A 204 -3.90 -13.65 1.08
N VAL A 205 -3.72 -14.01 2.36
CA VAL A 205 -3.14 -13.12 3.38
C VAL A 205 -1.89 -13.76 3.94
N ASP A 206 -0.76 -13.08 3.76
CA ASP A 206 0.52 -13.44 4.35
C ASP A 206 0.79 -12.52 5.55
N TYR A 207 0.63 -13.05 6.75
CA TYR A 207 0.97 -12.31 7.97
C TYR A 207 2.49 -12.29 8.13
N TYR A 208 3.06 -11.14 7.91
CA TYR A 208 4.50 -10.92 7.95
C TYR A 208 4.84 -9.68 8.78
N PRO A 209 5.08 -9.85 10.09
CA PRO A 209 5.50 -8.74 10.92
C PRO A 209 6.87 -8.24 10.45
N ALA A 210 6.92 -7.02 9.95
CA ALA A 210 8.17 -6.41 9.55
C ALA A 210 9.13 -6.33 10.75
N ILE A 211 10.34 -6.82 10.57
CA ILE A 211 11.37 -6.89 11.63
C ILE A 211 11.87 -5.49 12.02
N ILE A 212 11.69 -4.50 11.15
CA ILE A 212 12.13 -3.13 11.41
C ILE A 212 11.25 -2.50 12.48
N LYS A 213 11.84 -2.36 13.66
CA LYS A 213 11.18 -1.86 14.87
C LYS A 213 11.12 -0.34 14.84
N ARG A 214 9.92 0.22 14.81
CA ARG A 214 9.70 1.65 15.01
C ARG A 214 9.18 1.91 16.41
N GLY A 215 9.82 2.84 17.14
CA GLY A 215 9.33 3.42 18.38
C GLY A 215 10.01 2.99 19.68
N PRO A 216 9.83 3.79 20.75
CA PRO A 216 10.62 3.71 21.98
C PRO A 216 10.14 2.66 23.00
N PHE A 217 9.03 1.97 22.76
CA PHE A 217 8.40 1.12 23.77
C PHE A 217 8.98 -0.29 23.80
N ARG A 218 9.98 -0.51 24.67
CA ARG A 218 10.65 -1.82 24.85
C ARG A 218 9.71 -2.98 25.15
N ALA A 219 8.63 -2.75 25.94
CA ALA A 219 7.64 -3.78 26.23
C ALA A 219 6.87 -4.24 24.98
N LEU A 220 6.53 -3.31 24.08
CA LEU A 220 5.88 -3.64 22.81
C LEU A 220 6.83 -4.32 21.83
N GLN A 221 8.13 -4.02 21.90
CA GLN A 221 9.15 -4.74 21.14
C GLN A 221 9.26 -6.19 21.62
N ALA A 222 9.24 -6.44 22.92
CA ALA A 222 9.24 -7.79 23.47
C ALA A 222 8.01 -8.58 23.05
N LEU A 223 6.81 -7.97 23.11
CA LEU A 223 5.57 -8.57 22.62
C LEU A 223 5.61 -8.88 21.12
N SER A 224 6.21 -7.99 20.31
CA SER A 224 6.38 -8.25 18.88
C SER A 224 7.32 -9.44 18.62
N ILE A 225 8.41 -9.55 19.36
CA ILE A 225 9.34 -10.69 19.25
C ILE A 225 8.63 -12.01 19.59
N ILE A 226 7.86 -12.04 20.67
CA ILE A 226 7.08 -13.23 21.07
C ILE A 226 6.06 -13.58 19.98
N ARG A 227 5.30 -12.60 19.48
CA ARG A 227 4.37 -12.79 18.39
C ARG A 227 5.05 -13.33 17.14
N ASP A 228 6.18 -12.75 16.75
CA ASP A 228 6.93 -13.11 15.54
C ASP A 228 7.50 -14.54 15.63
N SER A 229 7.79 -14.99 16.85
CA SER A 229 8.26 -16.36 17.11
C SER A 229 7.13 -17.41 17.09
N ILE A 230 5.86 -17.00 17.04
CA ILE A 230 4.70 -17.88 17.14
C ILE A 230 3.72 -17.61 15.99
N PRO A 231 3.97 -18.17 14.80
CA PRO A 231 3.20 -17.84 13.58
C PRO A 231 1.70 -18.01 13.68
N PHE A 232 1.19 -18.98 14.45
CA PHE A 232 -0.25 -19.18 14.61
C PHE A 232 -0.97 -18.04 15.36
N LEU A 233 -0.25 -17.16 16.05
CA LEU A 233 -0.82 -15.98 16.70
C LEU A 233 -1.03 -14.81 15.73
N HIS A 234 -0.39 -14.80 14.56
CA HIS A 234 -0.47 -13.69 13.62
C HIS A 234 -1.92 -13.33 13.23
N PRO A 235 -2.79 -14.28 12.84
CA PRO A 235 -4.17 -13.95 12.51
C PRO A 235 -5.03 -13.57 13.72
N LEU A 236 -4.55 -13.84 14.94
CA LEU A 236 -5.28 -13.60 16.19
C LEU A 236 -4.93 -12.27 16.86
N LEU A 237 -3.89 -11.59 16.39
CA LEU A 237 -3.39 -10.33 16.97
C LEU A 237 -3.19 -9.27 15.89
N PRO A 238 -3.23 -7.96 16.23
CA PRO A 238 -2.84 -6.92 15.28
C PRO A 238 -1.41 -7.15 14.80
N CYS A 239 -1.23 -7.20 13.48
CA CYS A 239 0.03 -7.57 12.83
C CYS A 239 0.15 -6.85 11.49
N SER A 240 1.36 -6.67 10.97
CA SER A 240 1.53 -6.33 9.56
C SER A 240 1.27 -7.55 8.69
N ALA A 241 0.66 -7.34 7.54
CA ALA A 241 0.37 -8.39 6.58
C ALA A 241 0.52 -7.90 5.14
N ASN A 242 0.77 -8.84 4.23
CA ASN A 242 0.66 -8.63 2.80
C ASN A 242 -0.66 -9.27 2.33
N PHE A 243 -1.45 -8.51 1.58
CA PHE A 243 -2.72 -8.98 1.02
C PHE A 243 -2.57 -9.15 -0.48
N ILE A 244 -2.70 -10.38 -0.97
CA ILE A 244 -2.56 -10.70 -2.38
C ILE A 244 -3.95 -11.04 -2.93
N PHE A 245 -4.43 -10.19 -3.82
CA PHE A 245 -5.68 -10.37 -4.55
C PHE A 245 -5.37 -10.88 -5.95
N THR A 246 -6.05 -11.93 -6.36
CA THR A 246 -5.94 -12.46 -7.72
C THR A 246 -7.29 -12.35 -8.41
N LYS A 247 -7.32 -11.74 -9.59
CA LYS A 247 -8.52 -11.73 -10.42
C LYS A 247 -8.68 -13.11 -11.08
N ASN A 248 -9.83 -13.75 -10.87
CA ASN A 248 -10.11 -15.04 -11.47
C ASN A 248 -9.97 -14.96 -13.00
N GLY A 249 -9.20 -15.86 -13.57
CA GLY A 249 -9.21 -16.06 -15.01
C GLY A 249 -10.59 -16.57 -15.42
N ASN A 250 -11.27 -15.92 -16.36
CA ASN A 250 -12.45 -16.52 -16.96
C ASN A 250 -12.05 -17.91 -17.48
N GLN A 251 -12.48 -18.95 -16.81
CA GLN A 251 -12.61 -20.24 -17.48
C GLN A 251 -13.73 -20.03 -18.52
N GLN A 252 -13.34 -19.67 -19.74
CA GLN A 252 -14.25 -19.83 -20.87
C GLN A 252 -14.52 -21.32 -20.98
N THR A 253 -15.68 -21.73 -20.46
CA THR A 253 -16.28 -23.03 -20.75
C THR A 253 -16.72 -23.09 -22.20
#